data_568ada9075abad6529c5b69c93d531e2
#
_entry.id   568ada9075abad6529c5b69c93d531e2
#
_cell.length_a   1.000
_cell.length_b   1.000
_cell.length_c   1.000
_cell.angle_alpha   90.00
_cell.angle_beta   90.00
_cell.angle_gamma   90.00
#
_symmetry.space_group_name_H-M   'P 1'
#
loop_
_entity.id
_entity.type
_entity.pdbx_description
1 polymer ?
#
loop_
_entity_poly.entity_id
_entity_poly.type
_entity_poly.pdbx_seq_one_letter_code
_entity_poly.pdbx_strand_id
1 'polypeptide(L)'
;SRSDGVLVLADAPLRNTPIDIQAEPTPEFVNVVQEEVNGFLDACATQQVLQPTGCPFGFFVTNRIVAPPEWSMAEYPVVNVVPHGADWRIVPADGRAHINVGVRSLFDGSVRNVDEDVEFTIDGTITLLGDGTISIRVGGGEQGLD
;
A
#
# COMPACT_ATOMS: atom_id res chain seq x y z
N SER A 1 -4.14 10.25 9.52
CA SER A 1 -5.08 9.16 9.69
C SER A 1 -4.68 7.97 8.84
N ARG A 2 -5.15 6.83 9.22
CA ARG A 2 -4.79 5.59 8.55
C ARG A 2 -5.81 5.24 7.48
N SER A 3 -5.30 4.61 6.42
CA SER A 3 -6.14 4.08 5.37
C SER A 3 -6.08 2.56 5.42
N ASP A 4 -7.21 1.93 5.22
CA ASP A 4 -7.31 0.47 5.21
C ASP A 4 -7.82 -0.02 3.88
N GLY A 5 -7.23 -1.11 3.42
CA GLY A 5 -7.69 -1.80 2.24
C GLY A 5 -7.80 -3.28 2.53
N VAL A 6 -8.69 -3.95 1.85
CA VAL A 6 -8.89 -5.38 2.01
C VAL A 6 -8.80 -6.06 0.66
N LEU A 7 -7.95 -7.07 0.58
CA LEU A 7 -7.79 -7.89 -0.61
C LEU A 7 -8.18 -9.32 -0.27
N VAL A 8 -9.01 -9.92 -1.10
CA VAL A 8 -9.39 -11.31 -0.94
C VAL A 8 -8.91 -12.07 -2.16
N LEU A 9 -8.08 -13.08 -1.92
CA LEU A 9 -7.48 -13.86 -2.99
C LEU A 9 -8.25 -15.16 -3.13
N ALA A 10 -8.95 -15.31 -4.26
CA ALA A 10 -9.74 -16.51 -4.49
C ALA A 10 -8.89 -17.69 -4.92
N ASP A 11 -7.77 -17.42 -5.59
CA ASP A 11 -6.94 -18.46 -6.19
C ASP A 11 -5.57 -18.56 -5.54
N ALA A 12 -5.48 -18.25 -4.25
CA ALA A 12 -4.20 -18.34 -3.55
C ALA A 12 -3.70 -19.79 -3.57
N PRO A 13 -2.44 -20.02 -3.97
CA PRO A 13 -1.94 -21.39 -4.07
C PRO A 13 -1.46 -21.92 -2.73
N LEU A 14 -2.28 -21.81 -1.70
CA LEU A 14 -1.87 -22.18 -0.35
C LEU A 14 -2.13 -23.64 -0.01
N ARG A 15 -2.99 -24.31 -0.75
CA ARG A 15 -3.32 -25.70 -0.41
C ARG A 15 -2.12 -26.63 -0.57
N ASN A 16 -1.14 -26.25 -1.41
CA ASN A 16 0.07 -27.02 -1.60
C ASN A 16 1.24 -26.43 -0.87
N THR A 17 1.01 -25.42 -0.05
CA THR A 17 2.05 -24.71 0.67
C THR A 17 1.78 -24.90 2.15
N PRO A 18 2.51 -25.80 2.82
CA PRO A 18 2.23 -26.04 4.23
C PRO A 18 2.54 -24.79 5.04
N ILE A 19 1.60 -24.42 5.90
CA ILE A 19 1.76 -23.32 6.82
C ILE A 19 1.88 -23.94 8.20
N ASP A 20 3.06 -23.95 8.71
CA ASP A 20 3.35 -24.50 10.03
C ASP A 20 3.30 -23.35 11.02
N ILE A 21 2.45 -23.47 12.02
CA ILE A 21 2.29 -22.40 13.02
C ILE A 21 3.54 -22.17 13.85
N GLN A 22 4.46 -23.11 13.84
CA GLN A 22 5.72 -22.97 14.58
C GLN A 22 6.87 -22.52 13.72
N ALA A 23 6.64 -22.44 12.43
CA ALA A 23 7.70 -22.16 11.48
C ALA A 23 7.57 -20.78 10.89
N GLU A 24 8.58 -20.42 10.15
CA GLU A 24 8.54 -19.22 9.35
C GLU A 24 7.67 -19.45 8.13
N PRO A 25 7.14 -18.41 7.53
CA PRO A 25 6.33 -18.55 6.33
C PRO A 25 7.21 -19.07 5.18
N THR A 26 6.59 -19.84 4.29
CA THR A 26 7.31 -20.33 3.12
C THR A 26 7.61 -19.17 2.17
N PRO A 27 8.68 -19.28 1.36
CA PRO A 27 8.96 -18.25 0.37
C PRO A 27 7.81 -18.04 -0.60
N GLU A 28 7.10 -19.11 -0.97
CA GLU A 28 5.94 -18.99 -1.86
C GLU A 28 4.84 -18.15 -1.25
N PHE A 29 4.57 -18.35 0.03
CA PHE A 29 3.56 -17.57 0.73
C PHE A 29 3.94 -16.09 0.78
N VAL A 30 5.19 -15.81 1.13
CA VAL A 30 5.66 -14.43 1.20
C VAL A 30 5.58 -13.78 -0.19
N ASN A 31 5.92 -14.51 -1.24
CA ASN A 31 5.86 -13.97 -2.59
C ASN A 31 4.43 -13.64 -3.00
N VAL A 32 3.47 -14.48 -2.64
CA VAL A 32 2.06 -14.19 -2.92
C VAL A 32 1.65 -12.90 -2.23
N VAL A 33 2.00 -12.75 -0.96
CA VAL A 33 1.65 -11.56 -0.21
C VAL A 33 2.33 -10.32 -0.81
N GLN A 34 3.61 -10.44 -1.17
CA GLN A 34 4.34 -9.33 -1.77
C GLN A 34 3.67 -8.88 -3.07
N GLU A 35 3.28 -9.82 -3.93
CA GLU A 35 2.66 -9.48 -5.19
C GLU A 35 1.31 -8.81 -4.99
N GLU A 36 0.55 -9.27 -4.00
CA GLU A 36 -0.74 -8.67 -3.74
C GLU A 36 -0.62 -7.28 -3.15
N VAL A 37 0.36 -7.06 -2.29
CA VAL A 37 0.63 -5.73 -1.77
C VAL A 37 1.05 -4.80 -2.90
N ASN A 38 1.94 -5.26 -3.78
CA ASN A 38 2.38 -4.46 -4.92
C ASN A 38 1.20 -4.09 -5.82
N GLY A 39 0.33 -5.07 -6.11
CA GLY A 39 -0.85 -4.82 -6.92
C GLY A 39 -1.81 -3.82 -6.28
N PHE A 40 -1.98 -3.92 -4.97
CA PHE A 40 -2.80 -2.97 -4.23
C PHE A 40 -2.24 -1.55 -4.35
N LEU A 41 -0.93 -1.40 -4.20
CA LEU A 41 -0.30 -0.09 -4.30
C LEU A 41 -0.34 0.44 -5.73
N ASP A 42 -0.17 -0.43 -6.73
CA ASP A 42 -0.30 -0.02 -8.12
C ASP A 42 -1.71 0.48 -8.42
N ALA A 43 -2.72 -0.21 -7.90
CA ALA A 43 -4.10 0.24 -8.07
C ALA A 43 -4.32 1.60 -7.40
N CYS A 44 -3.70 1.82 -6.24
CA CYS A 44 -3.75 3.11 -5.58
C CYS A 44 -3.17 4.21 -6.47
N ALA A 45 -2.07 3.90 -7.15
CA ALA A 45 -1.38 4.88 -7.99
C ALA A 45 -2.18 5.24 -9.24
N THR A 46 -3.21 4.46 -9.60
CA THR A 46 -4.06 4.81 -10.73
C THR A 46 -5.08 5.88 -10.40
N GLN A 47 -5.28 6.19 -9.12
CA GLN A 47 -6.22 7.23 -8.71
C GLN A 47 -5.54 8.59 -8.87
N GLN A 48 -6.04 9.38 -9.78
CA GLN A 48 -5.43 10.68 -10.11
C GLN A 48 -5.99 11.77 -9.20
N VAL A 49 -5.81 11.58 -7.91
CA VAL A 49 -6.23 12.52 -6.86
C VAL A 49 -5.11 12.66 -5.85
N LEU A 50 -5.17 13.73 -5.06
CA LEU A 50 -4.12 13.98 -4.07
C LEU A 50 -4.16 13.00 -2.91
N GLN A 51 -5.36 12.52 -2.56
CA GLN A 51 -5.55 11.59 -1.44
C GLN A 51 -6.28 10.35 -1.96
N PRO A 52 -5.55 9.38 -2.55
CA PRO A 52 -6.21 8.20 -3.08
C PRO A 52 -6.97 7.45 -1.98
N THR A 53 -8.22 7.10 -2.29
CA THR A 53 -9.10 6.48 -1.32
C THR A 53 -8.63 5.08 -0.95
N GLY A 54 -8.57 4.81 0.35
CA GLY A 54 -8.19 3.49 0.83
C GLY A 54 -6.72 3.18 0.71
N CYS A 55 -5.88 4.19 0.49
CA CYS A 55 -4.47 3.99 0.18
C CYS A 55 -3.58 4.58 1.27
N PRO A 56 -2.35 4.06 1.43
CA PRO A 56 -1.48 4.50 2.51
C PRO A 56 -0.71 5.77 2.21
N PHE A 57 -0.79 6.30 1.00
CA PHE A 57 -0.07 7.53 0.67
C PHE A 57 -1.03 8.59 0.16
N GLY A 58 -0.58 9.83 0.25
CA GLY A 58 -1.32 10.98 -0.23
C GLY A 58 -0.41 12.19 -0.21
N PHE A 59 -0.90 13.29 -0.74
CA PHE A 59 -0.12 14.51 -0.80
C PHE A 59 -1.04 15.69 -0.50
N PHE A 60 -0.50 16.67 0.18
CA PHE A 60 -1.27 17.84 0.59
C PHE A 60 -0.69 19.09 -0.07
N VAL A 61 -1.55 19.88 -0.71
CA VAL A 61 -1.16 21.18 -1.26
C VAL A 61 -2.14 22.24 -0.76
N THR A 62 -1.62 23.42 -0.50
CA THR A 62 -2.44 24.55 -0.06
C THR A 62 -2.88 25.40 -1.23
N ASN A 63 -2.25 25.23 -2.38
CA ASN A 63 -2.57 25.96 -3.60
C ASN A 63 -3.49 25.11 -4.49
N ARG A 64 -3.80 25.63 -5.68
CA ARG A 64 -4.71 24.95 -6.59
C ARG A 64 -3.92 24.05 -7.54
N ILE A 65 -4.40 22.81 -7.72
CA ILE A 65 -3.81 21.96 -8.76
C ILE A 65 -4.39 22.36 -10.12
N VAL A 66 -3.58 22.24 -11.17
CA VAL A 66 -3.98 22.65 -12.51
C VAL A 66 -4.37 21.47 -13.39
N ALA A 67 -4.09 20.26 -12.93
CA ALA A 67 -4.45 19.03 -13.64
C ALA A 67 -4.44 17.89 -12.62
N PRO A 68 -5.09 16.76 -12.93
CA PRO A 68 -5.05 15.63 -12.01
C PRO A 68 -3.62 15.20 -11.73
N PRO A 69 -3.27 14.90 -10.47
CA PRO A 69 -1.93 14.44 -10.16
C PRO A 69 -1.69 13.05 -10.74
N GLU A 70 -0.42 12.75 -11.00
CA GLU A 70 0.00 11.44 -11.48
C GLU A 70 0.87 10.80 -10.41
N TRP A 71 0.49 9.59 -10.03
CA TRP A 71 1.22 8.81 -9.04
C TRP A 71 1.95 7.66 -9.70
N SER A 72 3.07 7.29 -9.14
CA SER A 72 3.79 6.08 -9.50
C SER A 72 4.48 5.55 -8.26
N MET A 73 4.94 4.31 -8.30
CA MET A 73 5.64 3.73 -7.16
C MET A 73 7.13 3.89 -7.37
N ALA A 74 7.76 4.60 -6.43
CA ALA A 74 9.22 4.77 -6.46
C ALA A 74 9.90 3.60 -5.79
N GLU A 75 9.31 3.06 -4.71
CA GLU A 75 9.86 1.92 -4.01
C GLU A 75 8.74 1.16 -3.32
N TYR A 76 8.60 -0.13 -3.65
CA TYR A 76 7.62 -0.97 -2.98
C TYR A 76 8.16 -1.39 -1.61
N PRO A 77 7.28 -1.42 -0.58
CA PRO A 77 7.72 -1.96 0.70
C PRO A 77 8.06 -3.43 0.57
N VAL A 78 9.09 -3.86 1.28
CA VAL A 78 9.48 -5.26 1.29
C VAL A 78 8.66 -5.95 2.38
N VAL A 79 7.86 -6.92 1.98
CA VAL A 79 6.93 -7.60 2.87
C VAL A 79 7.66 -8.63 3.71
N ASN A 80 7.46 -8.55 5.02
CA ASN A 80 7.88 -9.59 5.96
C ASN A 80 6.65 -10.03 6.72
N VAL A 81 6.47 -11.34 6.84
CA VAL A 81 5.27 -11.93 7.39
C VAL A 81 5.66 -12.76 8.61
N VAL A 82 4.94 -12.57 9.71
CA VAL A 82 5.20 -13.31 10.95
C VAL A 82 3.88 -13.92 11.45
N PRO A 83 3.96 -15.02 12.21
CA PRO A 83 2.77 -15.58 12.82
C PRO A 83 2.16 -14.61 13.82
N HIS A 84 0.83 -14.62 13.91
CA HIS A 84 0.10 -13.77 14.83
C HIS A 84 -1.17 -14.50 15.29
N GLY A 85 -1.04 -15.25 16.38
CA GLY A 85 -2.13 -16.13 16.80
C GLY A 85 -2.37 -17.20 15.75
N ALA A 86 -3.62 -17.35 15.33
CA ALA A 86 -4.00 -18.30 14.29
C ALA A 86 -3.81 -17.71 12.89
N ASP A 87 -3.45 -16.43 12.81
CA ASP A 87 -3.30 -15.72 11.55
C ASP A 87 -1.86 -15.34 11.32
N TRP A 88 -1.63 -14.50 10.32
CA TRP A 88 -0.31 -13.94 10.02
C TRP A 88 -0.40 -12.43 10.00
N ARG A 89 0.74 -11.80 10.20
CA ARG A 89 0.79 -10.35 10.21
C ARG A 89 1.92 -9.87 9.29
N ILE A 90 1.63 -8.80 8.55
CA ILE A 90 2.65 -8.10 7.78
C ILE A 90 3.30 -7.09 8.71
N VAL A 91 4.61 -7.24 8.93
CA VAL A 91 5.37 -6.33 9.77
C VAL A 91 5.40 -4.96 9.10
N PRO A 92 5.31 -3.85 9.85
CA PRO A 92 5.37 -2.53 9.24
C PRO A 92 6.58 -2.39 8.31
N ALA A 93 6.32 -1.89 7.12
CA ALA A 93 7.34 -1.77 6.08
C ALA A 93 7.17 -0.44 5.37
N ASP A 94 8.29 0.17 5.00
CA ASP A 94 8.30 1.50 4.38
C ASP A 94 8.39 1.39 2.89
N GLY A 95 7.66 2.27 2.20
CA GLY A 95 7.73 2.40 0.77
C GLY A 95 7.75 3.87 0.37
N ARG A 96 7.88 4.11 -0.91
CA ARG A 96 7.84 5.47 -1.44
C ARG A 96 7.00 5.49 -2.70
N ALA A 97 6.07 6.43 -2.73
CA ALA A 97 5.32 6.75 -3.94
C ALA A 97 5.88 8.04 -4.50
N HIS A 98 5.63 8.28 -5.77
CA HIS A 98 6.10 9.48 -6.43
C HIS A 98 4.91 10.22 -7.00
N ILE A 99 4.84 11.53 -6.77
CA ILE A 99 3.76 12.35 -7.29
C ILE A 99 4.31 13.40 -8.24
N ASN A 100 3.57 13.60 -9.33
CA ASN A 100 3.86 14.66 -10.29
C ASN A 100 2.58 15.46 -10.48
N VAL A 101 2.59 16.73 -10.09
CA VAL A 101 1.39 17.56 -10.18
C VAL A 101 1.77 19.01 -10.38
N GLY A 102 1.06 19.68 -11.27
CA GLY A 102 1.22 21.11 -11.46
C GLY A 102 0.37 21.87 -10.46
N VAL A 103 0.96 22.89 -9.85
CA VAL A 103 0.33 23.65 -8.78
C VAL A 103 0.37 25.13 -9.16
N ARG A 104 -0.76 25.82 -9.04
CA ARG A 104 -0.87 27.26 -9.30
C ARG A 104 -0.93 27.99 -7.98
N SER A 105 -0.03 28.95 -7.80
CA SER A 105 -0.03 29.79 -6.63
C SER A 105 -1.31 30.62 -6.57
N LEU A 106 -1.97 30.61 -5.42
CA LEU A 106 -3.13 31.48 -5.21
C LEU A 106 -2.73 32.92 -4.99
N PHE A 107 -1.45 33.15 -4.75
CA PHE A 107 -0.95 34.49 -4.48
C PHE A 107 -0.69 35.27 -5.78
N ASP A 108 0.04 34.68 -6.73
CA ASP A 108 0.44 35.39 -7.93
C ASP A 108 0.10 34.68 -9.23
N GLY A 109 -0.56 33.51 -9.14
CA GLY A 109 -0.98 32.79 -10.33
C GLY A 109 0.12 32.01 -11.03
N SER A 110 1.36 32.06 -10.51
CA SER A 110 2.44 31.31 -11.13
C SER A 110 2.22 29.80 -10.97
N VAL A 111 2.72 29.03 -11.94
CA VAL A 111 2.57 27.58 -11.94
C VAL A 111 3.94 26.95 -11.77
N ARG A 112 4.02 25.96 -10.88
CA ARG A 112 5.22 25.15 -10.73
C ARG A 112 4.85 23.69 -10.77
N ASN A 113 5.78 22.86 -11.16
CA ASN A 113 5.57 21.43 -11.19
C ASN A 113 6.15 20.82 -9.91
N VAL A 114 5.30 20.07 -9.20
CA VAL A 114 5.72 19.32 -8.02
C VAL A 114 6.04 17.90 -8.49
N ASP A 115 7.24 17.44 -8.14
CA ASP A 115 7.76 16.17 -8.62
C ASP A 115 8.56 15.61 -7.45
N GLU A 116 7.86 14.88 -6.56
CA GLU A 116 8.40 14.50 -5.26
C GLU A 116 8.06 13.07 -4.87
N ASP A 117 8.93 12.49 -4.06
CA ASP A 117 8.66 11.21 -3.43
C ASP A 117 7.91 11.44 -2.12
N VAL A 118 6.96 10.56 -1.85
CA VAL A 118 6.17 10.58 -0.62
C VAL A 118 6.40 9.26 0.09
N GLU A 119 6.93 9.33 1.30
CA GLU A 119 7.18 8.13 2.09
C GLU A 119 5.91 7.70 2.80
N PHE A 120 5.73 6.40 2.91
CA PHE A 120 4.59 5.84 3.62
C PHE A 120 4.99 4.53 4.26
N THR A 121 4.17 4.07 5.21
CA THR A 121 4.37 2.80 5.89
C THR A 121 3.11 1.98 5.73
N ILE A 122 3.29 0.68 5.49
CA ILE A 122 2.16 -0.25 5.50
C ILE A 122 2.38 -1.31 6.58
N ASP A 123 1.27 -1.85 7.05
CA ASP A 123 1.26 -3.06 7.84
C ASP A 123 -0.02 -3.81 7.47
N GLY A 124 -0.25 -4.96 8.08
CA GLY A 124 -1.46 -5.66 7.74
C GLY A 124 -1.62 -6.96 8.47
N THR A 125 -2.76 -7.58 8.23
CA THR A 125 -3.08 -8.90 8.77
C THR A 125 -3.51 -9.80 7.64
N ILE A 126 -3.22 -11.10 7.78
CA ILE A 126 -3.57 -12.10 6.79
C ILE A 126 -4.34 -13.19 7.50
N THR A 127 -5.54 -13.46 7.03
CA THR A 127 -6.42 -14.46 7.62
C THR A 127 -6.64 -15.57 6.61
N LEU A 128 -6.48 -16.82 7.07
CA LEU A 128 -6.76 -17.98 6.22
C LEU A 128 -8.26 -18.28 6.33
N LEU A 129 -8.90 -18.39 5.17
CA LEU A 129 -10.33 -18.67 5.12
C LEU A 129 -10.55 -20.17 4.94
N GLY A 130 -11.75 -20.61 5.30
CA GLY A 130 -12.05 -22.04 5.32
C GLY A 130 -12.07 -22.68 3.94
N ASP A 131 -12.17 -21.88 2.87
CA ASP A 131 -12.24 -22.41 1.51
C ASP A 131 -10.87 -22.44 0.81
N GLY A 132 -9.80 -22.19 1.56
CA GLY A 132 -8.44 -22.22 0.99
C GLY A 132 -7.98 -20.91 0.40
N THR A 133 -8.78 -19.85 0.53
CA THR A 133 -8.35 -18.51 0.13
C THR A 133 -7.78 -17.76 1.31
N ILE A 134 -7.18 -16.60 1.04
CA ILE A 134 -6.71 -15.74 2.12
C ILE A 134 -7.34 -14.37 1.98
N SER A 135 -7.45 -13.69 3.11
CA SER A 135 -7.91 -12.31 3.16
C SER A 135 -6.75 -11.48 3.70
N ILE A 136 -6.38 -10.47 2.96
CA ILE A 136 -5.29 -9.58 3.37
C ILE A 136 -5.89 -8.20 3.64
N ARG A 137 -5.70 -7.73 4.87
CA ARG A 137 -6.11 -6.38 5.24
C ARG A 137 -4.86 -5.53 5.39
N VAL A 138 -4.72 -4.54 4.54
CA VAL A 138 -3.56 -3.66 4.54
C VAL A 138 -3.95 -2.35 5.19
N GLY A 139 -3.17 -1.93 6.18
CA GLY A 139 -3.33 -0.64 6.83
C GLY A 139 -2.06 0.15 6.69
N GLY A 140 -2.16 1.48 6.86
CA GLY A 140 -0.98 2.30 6.81
C GLY A 140 -1.33 3.75 6.71
N GLY A 141 -0.29 4.57 6.56
CA GLY A 141 -0.49 5.99 6.44
C GLY A 141 0.79 6.70 6.08
N GLU A 142 0.68 7.99 5.89
CA GLU A 142 1.83 8.84 5.62
C GLU A 142 2.60 9.06 6.89
N GLN A 143 3.91 9.04 6.77
CA GLN A 143 4.74 9.28 7.93
C GLN A 143 4.63 10.72 8.36
N GLY A 144 4.54 10.88 9.68
CA GLY A 144 4.50 12.20 10.26
C GLY A 144 3.16 12.87 10.19
N LEU A 145 2.13 12.17 9.68
CA LEU A 145 0.79 12.70 9.60
C LEU A 145 -0.14 11.85 10.44
N ASP A 146 -0.80 12.49 11.34
CA ASP A 146 -1.94 11.87 12.05
C ASP A 146 -2.41 12.72 13.14
#